data_c05216f2571969e26668fb2ee679b12b
#
_entry.id   c05216f2571969e26668fb2ee679b12b
#
_cell.length_a   1.000
_cell.length_b   1.000
_cell.length_c   1.000
_cell.angle_alpha   90.00
_cell.angle_beta   90.00
_cell.angle_gamma   90.00
#
_symmetry.space_group_name_H-M   'P 1'
#
loop_
_entity.id
_entity.type
_entity.pdbx_description
1 polymer ?
#
loop_
_entity_poly.entity_id
_entity_poly.type
_entity_poly.pdbx_seq_one_letter_code
_entity_poly.pdbx_strand_id
1 'polypeptide(L)'
;MKYEIMNKEEIYSLIDDQTSRLSVIRNKKHTDEWTVNELIYCLEYIDYEATTYLTIQLDSTSIPISGGCPVFVSSNIRAKHIKIIDVEVYNIPCDISDTDEEYIEGERPMYIIIVEEVK
;
A
#
# COMPACT_ATOMS: atom_id res chain seq x y z
N MET A 1 13.86 4.23 -16.96
CA MET A 1 12.44 3.82 -16.81
C MET A 1 11.72 4.80 -15.90
N LYS A 2 10.60 5.30 -16.35
CA LYS A 2 9.76 6.13 -15.49
C LYS A 2 8.64 5.28 -14.92
N TYR A 3 8.45 5.36 -13.63
CA TYR A 3 7.31 4.73 -12.98
C TYR A 3 6.12 5.67 -13.07
N GLU A 4 4.97 5.12 -13.43
CA GLU A 4 3.75 5.89 -13.51
C GLU A 4 3.25 6.21 -12.09
N ILE A 5 2.97 7.49 -11.84
CA ILE A 5 2.51 7.93 -10.53
C ILE A 5 0.99 8.03 -10.56
N MET A 6 0.36 7.29 -9.66
CA MET A 6 -1.09 7.30 -9.54
C MET A 6 -1.54 8.38 -8.57
N ASN A 7 -2.68 8.99 -8.85
CA ASN A 7 -3.29 9.90 -7.90
C ASN A 7 -4.12 9.13 -6.86
N LYS A 8 -4.64 9.85 -5.88
CA LYS A 8 -5.41 9.25 -4.78
C LYS A 8 -6.62 8.45 -5.28
N GLU A 9 -7.34 8.99 -6.24
CA GLU A 9 -8.55 8.35 -6.80
C GLU A 9 -8.20 7.05 -7.51
N GLU A 10 -7.07 7.02 -8.19
CA GLU A 10 -6.61 5.79 -8.85
C GLU A 10 -6.24 4.71 -7.84
N ILE A 11 -5.64 5.08 -6.71
CA ILE A 11 -5.36 4.15 -5.62
C ILE A 11 -6.66 3.58 -5.06
N TYR A 12 -7.65 4.43 -4.83
CA TYR A 12 -8.94 3.98 -4.34
C TYR A 12 -9.61 3.01 -5.31
N SER A 13 -9.53 3.30 -6.61
CA SER A 13 -10.08 2.41 -7.64
C SER A 13 -9.37 1.07 -7.66
N LEU A 14 -8.05 1.05 -7.48
CA LEU A 14 -7.29 -0.21 -7.39
C LEU A 14 -7.73 -1.05 -6.21
N ILE A 15 -7.94 -0.43 -5.06
CA ILE A 15 -8.42 -1.14 -3.88
C ILE A 15 -9.79 -1.76 -4.16
N ASP A 16 -10.72 -0.98 -4.70
CA ASP A 16 -12.07 -1.44 -5.01
C ASP A 16 -12.07 -2.58 -6.03
N ASP A 17 -11.24 -2.47 -7.08
CA ASP A 17 -11.10 -3.53 -8.08
C ASP A 17 -10.52 -4.80 -7.47
N GLN A 18 -9.48 -4.65 -6.65
CA GLN A 18 -8.82 -5.81 -6.06
C GLN A 18 -9.75 -6.58 -5.13
N THR A 19 -10.54 -5.87 -4.33
CA THR A 19 -11.47 -6.55 -3.42
C THR A 19 -12.55 -7.33 -4.15
N SER A 20 -12.91 -6.93 -5.37
CA SER A 20 -13.87 -7.68 -6.17
C SER A 20 -13.33 -9.05 -6.60
N ARG A 21 -12.02 -9.21 -6.60
CA ARG A 21 -11.34 -10.46 -6.98
C ARG A 21 -10.99 -11.33 -5.78
N LEU A 22 -10.98 -10.76 -4.57
CA LEU A 22 -10.58 -11.46 -3.36
C LEU A 22 -11.81 -11.93 -2.60
N SER A 23 -12.07 -13.23 -2.63
CA SER A 23 -13.25 -13.82 -1.97
C SER A 23 -13.25 -13.61 -0.46
N VAL A 24 -12.08 -13.48 0.15
CA VAL A 24 -11.94 -13.32 1.60
C VAL A 24 -12.47 -11.96 2.07
N ILE A 25 -12.36 -10.92 1.24
CA ILE A 25 -12.75 -9.56 1.60
C ILE A 25 -14.14 -9.20 1.08
N ARG A 26 -14.69 -9.95 0.14
CA ARG A 26 -16.08 -9.86 -0.34
C ARG A 26 -16.52 -8.47 -0.84
N ASN A 27 -15.84 -7.95 -1.87
CA ASN A 27 -16.22 -6.70 -2.54
C ASN A 27 -16.22 -5.48 -1.62
N LYS A 28 -15.33 -5.45 -0.65
CA LYS A 28 -15.17 -4.32 0.24
C LYS A 28 -14.69 -3.10 -0.56
N LYS A 29 -15.21 -1.92 -0.22
CA LYS A 29 -14.79 -0.66 -0.85
C LYS A 29 -13.77 0.06 0.03
N HIS A 30 -12.99 0.95 -0.56
CA HIS A 30 -12.03 1.75 0.19
C HIS A 30 -12.69 2.61 1.28
N THR A 31 -14.00 2.94 1.12
CA THR A 31 -14.76 3.71 2.10
C THR A 31 -15.31 2.87 3.25
N ASP A 32 -15.21 1.56 3.16
CA ASP A 32 -15.71 0.67 4.20
C ASP A 32 -14.77 0.59 5.39
N GLU A 33 -15.26 -0.01 6.46
CA GLU A 33 -14.43 -0.33 7.62
C GLU A 33 -13.60 -1.58 7.33
N TRP A 34 -12.33 -1.53 7.67
CA TRP A 34 -11.38 -2.60 7.46
C TRP A 34 -10.75 -3.01 8.78
N THR A 35 -10.32 -4.26 8.89
CA THR A 35 -9.26 -4.55 9.86
C THR A 35 -7.92 -4.25 9.17
N VAL A 36 -6.90 -3.96 9.98
CA VAL A 36 -5.54 -3.74 9.44
C VAL A 36 -5.11 -4.96 8.62
N ASN A 37 -5.39 -6.16 9.12
CA ASN A 37 -5.02 -7.39 8.42
C ASN A 37 -5.70 -7.52 7.05
N GLU A 38 -6.98 -7.17 6.95
CA GLU A 38 -7.70 -7.18 5.67
C GLU A 38 -7.08 -6.21 4.67
N LEU A 39 -6.74 -5.01 5.13
CA LEU A 39 -6.13 -4.01 4.26
C LEU A 39 -4.75 -4.43 3.79
N ILE A 40 -3.92 -4.98 4.70
CA ILE A 40 -2.62 -5.54 4.33
C ILE A 40 -2.79 -6.62 3.26
N TYR A 41 -3.74 -7.52 3.45
CA TYR A 41 -4.01 -8.61 2.50
C TYR A 41 -4.36 -8.06 1.11
N CYS A 42 -5.23 -7.06 1.05
CA CYS A 42 -5.59 -6.41 -0.21
C CYS A 42 -4.40 -5.74 -0.89
N LEU A 43 -3.62 -4.97 -0.13
CA LEU A 43 -2.51 -4.20 -0.68
C LEU A 43 -1.35 -5.07 -1.12
N GLU A 44 -1.13 -6.22 -0.50
CA GLU A 44 -0.13 -7.19 -0.94
C GLU A 44 -0.38 -7.67 -2.37
N TYR A 45 -1.63 -7.80 -2.77
CA TYR A 45 -1.98 -8.19 -4.13
C TYR A 45 -1.92 -7.03 -5.12
N ILE A 46 -2.05 -5.80 -4.65
CA ILE A 46 -1.93 -4.62 -5.52
C ILE A 46 -0.49 -4.37 -5.89
N ASP A 47 0.45 -4.54 -4.95
CA ASP A 47 1.87 -4.30 -5.20
C ASP A 47 2.57 -5.53 -5.81
N TYR A 48 1.90 -6.17 -6.74
CA TYR A 48 2.36 -7.42 -7.33
C TYR A 48 3.70 -7.29 -8.06
N GLU A 49 3.96 -6.15 -8.67
CA GLU A 49 5.14 -5.96 -9.50
C GLU A 49 6.31 -5.30 -8.76
N ALA A 50 6.16 -5.03 -7.48
CA ALA A 50 7.20 -4.44 -6.63
C ALA A 50 7.82 -3.16 -7.19
N THR A 51 7.09 -2.44 -8.03
CA THR A 51 7.54 -1.18 -8.62
C THR A 51 7.20 0.04 -7.77
N THR A 52 6.38 -0.16 -6.77
CA THR A 52 5.91 0.91 -5.89
C THR A 52 6.12 0.51 -4.44
N TYR A 53 6.24 1.50 -3.59
CA TYR A 53 6.25 1.29 -2.15
C TYR A 53 4.89 1.65 -1.59
N LEU A 54 4.28 0.69 -0.90
CA LEU A 54 3.02 0.90 -0.20
C LEU A 54 3.23 0.81 1.30
N THR A 55 2.65 1.74 2.02
CA THR A 55 2.73 1.79 3.47
C THR A 55 1.36 2.17 4.04
N ILE A 56 0.94 1.48 5.09
CA ILE A 56 -0.22 1.91 5.87
C ILE A 56 0.30 2.72 7.04
N GLN A 57 -0.27 3.89 7.26
CA GLN A 57 0.05 4.71 8.42
C GLN A 57 -1.14 4.77 9.35
N LEU A 58 -0.97 4.19 10.54
CA LEU A 58 -1.94 4.22 11.63
C LEU A 58 -1.31 4.99 12.78
N ASP A 59 -1.83 6.17 13.09
CA ASP A 59 -1.28 7.08 14.08
C ASP A 59 0.19 7.39 13.76
N SER A 60 1.11 7.06 14.65
CA SER A 60 2.55 7.23 14.45
C SER A 60 3.24 5.96 13.92
N THR A 61 2.47 4.91 13.67
CA THR A 61 3.00 3.60 13.23
C THR A 61 2.90 3.46 11.73
N SER A 62 4.02 3.19 11.07
CA SER A 62 4.05 2.91 9.64
C SER A 62 4.27 1.43 9.40
N ILE A 63 3.42 0.82 8.58
CA ILE A 63 3.46 -0.61 8.26
C ILE A 63 3.77 -0.74 6.78
N PRO A 64 5.02 -1.04 6.40
CA PRO A 64 5.36 -1.25 5.00
C PRO A 64 4.78 -2.57 4.50
N ILE A 65 4.30 -2.57 3.24
CA ILE A 65 3.60 -3.72 2.66
C ILE A 65 4.36 -4.32 1.49
N SER A 66 5.16 -3.53 0.80
CA SER A 66 5.86 -3.99 -0.40
C SER A 66 7.26 -4.52 -0.09
N GLY A 67 7.85 -5.23 -1.05
CA GLY A 67 9.25 -5.62 -1.03
C GLY A 67 9.53 -7.07 -0.67
N GLY A 68 8.53 -7.92 -0.65
CA GLY A 68 8.73 -9.36 -0.50
C GLY A 68 9.20 -9.85 0.87
N CYS A 69 9.41 -8.96 1.82
CA CYS A 69 9.72 -9.34 3.20
C CYS A 69 8.44 -9.24 4.04
N PRO A 70 8.02 -10.33 4.67
CA PRO A 70 6.87 -10.24 5.55
C PRO A 70 7.18 -9.31 6.71
N VAL A 71 6.43 -8.24 6.83
CA VAL A 71 6.56 -7.34 7.96
C VAL A 71 5.86 -7.97 9.15
N PHE A 72 6.61 -8.10 10.23
CA PHE A 72 6.03 -8.64 11.45
C PHE A 72 5.18 -7.55 12.12
N VAL A 73 3.88 -7.75 12.09
CA VAL A 73 2.92 -6.84 12.70
C VAL A 73 2.29 -7.55 13.88
N SER A 74 2.25 -6.89 15.02
CA SER A 74 1.68 -7.50 16.22
C SER A 74 0.19 -7.80 16.02
N SER A 75 -0.30 -8.84 16.70
CA SER A 75 -1.70 -9.25 16.59
C SER A 75 -2.66 -8.15 17.02
N ASN A 76 -2.27 -7.32 17.98
CA ASN A 76 -3.09 -6.21 18.45
C ASN A 76 -3.37 -5.19 17.34
N ILE A 77 -2.34 -4.89 16.54
CA ILE A 77 -2.49 -3.96 15.41
C ILE A 77 -3.32 -4.61 14.31
N ARG A 78 -3.08 -5.88 14.01
CA ARG A 78 -3.78 -6.59 12.94
C ARG A 78 -5.30 -6.63 13.14
N ALA A 79 -5.74 -6.67 14.39
CA ALA A 79 -7.15 -6.79 14.73
C ALA A 79 -7.86 -5.42 14.83
N LYS A 80 -7.13 -4.31 14.75
CA LYS A 80 -7.74 -2.99 14.84
C LYS A 80 -8.64 -2.70 13.65
N HIS A 81 -9.79 -2.12 13.92
CA HIS A 81 -10.73 -1.65 12.90
C HIS A 81 -10.36 -0.24 12.49
N ILE A 82 -10.25 -0.01 11.21
CA ILE A 82 -9.76 1.23 10.64
C ILE A 82 -10.63 1.68 9.47
N LYS A 83 -10.52 2.95 9.14
CA LYS A 83 -11.05 3.51 7.89
C LYS A 83 -9.94 4.27 7.18
N ILE A 84 -9.92 4.20 5.86
CA ILE A 84 -9.00 4.98 5.05
C ILE A 84 -9.49 6.43 5.02
N ILE A 85 -8.63 7.36 5.41
CA ILE A 85 -8.96 8.77 5.42
C ILE A 85 -8.23 9.58 4.36
N ASP A 86 -7.07 9.13 3.92
CA ASP A 86 -6.33 9.82 2.87
C ASP A 86 -5.28 8.90 2.23
N VAL A 87 -4.73 9.36 1.12
CA VAL A 87 -3.56 8.74 0.49
C VAL A 87 -2.58 9.85 0.15
N GLU A 88 -1.34 9.72 0.62
CA GLU A 88 -0.27 10.62 0.27
C GLU A 88 0.66 9.95 -0.72
N VAL A 89 1.19 10.73 -1.66
CA VAL A 89 2.10 10.24 -2.70
C VAL A 89 3.40 11.00 -2.59
N TYR A 90 4.50 10.27 -2.50
CA TYR A 90 5.85 10.82 -2.47
C TYR A 90 6.70 10.18 -3.55
N ASN A 91 7.67 10.93 -4.06
CA ASN A 91 8.67 10.39 -4.96
C ASN A 91 9.94 10.12 -4.17
N ILE A 92 10.41 8.88 -4.22
CA ILE A 92 11.62 8.47 -3.52
C ILE A 92 12.74 8.30 -4.55
N PRO A 93 13.90 8.94 -4.36
CA PRO A 93 15.06 8.65 -5.20
C PRO A 93 15.46 7.19 -5.10
N CYS A 94 15.70 6.54 -6.22
CA CYS A 94 16.12 5.15 -6.25
C CYS A 94 17.00 4.88 -7.46
N ASP A 95 17.79 3.80 -7.39
CA ASP A 95 18.53 3.30 -8.52
C ASP A 95 17.57 2.48 -9.39
N ILE A 96 17.42 2.87 -10.64
CA ILE A 96 16.56 2.17 -11.60
C ILE A 96 17.36 1.40 -12.65
N SER A 97 18.71 1.28 -12.48
CA SER A 97 19.51 0.52 -13.42
C SER A 97 19.33 -0.98 -13.20
N ASP A 98 19.29 -1.71 -14.32
CA ASP A 98 19.13 -3.17 -14.30
C ASP A 98 20.49 -3.88 -14.21
N THR A 99 21.60 -3.14 -14.20
CA THR A 99 22.93 -3.70 -14.18
C THR A 99 23.77 -3.09 -13.06
N ASP A 100 24.68 -3.88 -12.50
CA ASP A 100 25.59 -3.44 -11.44
C ASP A 100 26.63 -2.42 -11.93
N GLU A 101 26.75 -2.25 -13.24
CA GLU A 101 27.77 -1.40 -13.85
C GLU A 101 27.34 0.05 -14.05
N GLU A 102 26.03 0.32 -14.08
CA GLU A 102 25.53 1.67 -14.29
C GLU A 102 24.53 2.04 -13.19
N TYR A 103 24.87 3.09 -12.48
CA TYR A 103 23.94 3.70 -11.54
C TYR A 103 23.10 4.73 -12.30
N ILE A 104 21.81 4.44 -12.47
CA ILE A 104 20.86 5.36 -13.07
C ILE A 104 19.95 5.90 -11.98
N GLU A 105 20.07 7.19 -11.71
CA GLU A 105 19.24 7.86 -10.74
C GLU A 105 17.83 8.04 -11.29
N GLY A 106 16.85 7.65 -10.51
CA GLY A 106 15.45 7.78 -10.85
C GLY A 106 14.61 8.03 -9.62
N GLU A 107 13.31 8.14 -9.83
CA GLU A 107 12.35 8.31 -8.74
C GLU A 107 11.31 7.20 -8.81
N ARG A 108 10.92 6.72 -7.65
CA ARG A 108 9.89 5.69 -7.48
C ARG A 108 8.78 6.24 -6.59
N PRO A 109 7.51 6.06 -6.95
CA PRO A 109 6.43 6.54 -6.09
C PRO A 109 6.35 5.72 -4.81
N MET A 110 6.09 6.41 -3.71
CA MET A 110 5.72 5.81 -2.44
C MET A 110 4.33 6.29 -2.08
N TYR A 111 3.44 5.35 -1.84
CA TYR A 111 2.07 5.65 -1.45
C TYR A 111 1.88 5.35 0.03
N ILE A 112 1.38 6.32 0.76
CA ILE A 112 1.06 6.15 2.18
C ILE A 112 -0.45 6.18 2.32
N ILE A 113 -1.03 5.05 2.70
CA ILE A 113 -2.45 4.92 2.97
C ILE A 113 -2.67 5.32 4.42
N ILE A 114 -3.24 6.49 4.63
CA ILE A 114 -3.48 7.01 5.98
C ILE A 114 -4.82 6.49 6.47
N VAL A 115 -4.80 5.84 7.61
CA VAL A 115 -5.99 5.24 8.19
C VAL A 115 -6.22 5.79 9.60
N GLU A 116 -7.48 5.75 10.02
CA GLU A 116 -7.91 6.16 11.35
C GLU A 116 -8.57 4.98 12.03
N GLU A 117 -8.27 4.79 13.32
CA GLU A 117 -8.90 3.73 14.11
C GLU A 117 -10.37 4.06 14.34
N VAL A 118 -11.23 3.08 14.09
CA VAL A 118 -12.67 3.19 14.37
C VAL A 118 -12.90 2.81 15.82
N LYS A 119 -13.49 3.72 16.55
CA LYS A 119 -13.81 3.50 17.98
C LYS A 119 -15.28 3.23 18.19
#